data_33087ddfbf6bcfd09f185502cfa6c625
#
_entry.id   33087ddfbf6bcfd09f185502cfa6c625
#
_cell.length_a   1.000
_cell.length_b   1.000
_cell.length_c   1.000
_cell.angle_alpha   90.00
_cell.angle_beta   90.00
_cell.angle_gamma   90.00
#
_symmetry.space_group_name_H-M   'P 1'
#
loop_
_entity.id
_entity.type
_entity.pdbx_description
1 polymer ?
#
loop_
_entity_poly.entity_id
_entity_poly.type
_entity_poly.pdbx_seq_one_letter_code
_entity_poly.pdbx_strand_id
1 'polypeptide(L)'
;KFIVDKKVDFAYSSSYDPTEITINSLSNGNPAEFLLKKTIKGFSGEIKTLTQVYTTAEKFNTITVDDENIIGILDITDSSNNSWYEVPFLGQDTIIVESSNSESDANVVPYLASLQRVPRRFVSRFNSKGQLSIQFGAGISGNDDSTFLPDPLNVGSGTNQGITRTDYAYDPSNFLYSRSYGLAPSSTTLTIRYLVGGGIESNVPANSIQTQTSVTSTATDTTYQGTLSFNNPRAATGGRDGDTVEEIRENTFRAFNEQGRSVTLQDYAVRALSLPSTLGTISKAHVTQDQLMSGNSTNDSILDSNPLALSMYVLAYDVNKNLTLATSNL
;
A
#
# COMPACT_ATOMS: atom_id res chain seq x y z
N LYS A 1 10.24 10.35 -13.00
CA LYS A 1 9.72 9.11 -13.61
C LYS A 1 8.41 8.72 -12.95
N PHE A 2 7.54 8.02 -13.69
CA PHE A 2 6.31 7.44 -13.17
C PHE A 2 6.28 5.96 -13.48
N ILE A 3 5.76 5.17 -12.57
CA ILE A 3 5.63 3.73 -12.69
C ILE A 3 4.17 3.31 -12.50
N VAL A 4 3.79 2.22 -13.16
CA VAL A 4 2.52 1.54 -12.96
C VAL A 4 2.83 0.20 -12.31
N ASP A 5 2.30 -0.04 -11.14
CA ASP A 5 2.58 -1.25 -10.35
C ASP A 5 1.70 -2.44 -10.77
N LYS A 6 0.55 -2.17 -11.40
CA LYS A 6 -0.40 -3.21 -11.76
C LYS A 6 -0.28 -3.59 -13.24
N LYS A 7 -0.45 -4.89 -13.51
CA LYS A 7 -0.63 -5.38 -14.88
C LYS A 7 -1.90 -4.79 -15.48
N VAL A 8 -1.80 -4.22 -16.67
CA VAL A 8 -2.91 -3.65 -17.41
C VAL A 8 -3.44 -4.69 -18.38
N ASP A 9 -4.69 -5.11 -18.20
CA ASP A 9 -5.35 -6.05 -19.07
C ASP A 9 -6.44 -5.33 -19.87
N PHE A 10 -6.22 -5.16 -21.16
CA PHE A 10 -7.19 -4.52 -22.06
C PHE A 10 -8.35 -5.44 -22.47
N ALA A 11 -8.20 -6.75 -22.31
CA ALA A 11 -9.26 -7.72 -22.62
C ALA A 11 -10.34 -7.75 -21.53
N TYR A 12 -9.99 -7.38 -20.31
CA TYR A 12 -10.91 -7.33 -19.19
C TYR A 12 -11.58 -5.94 -19.10
N SER A 13 -12.90 -5.93 -18.94
CA SER A 13 -13.66 -4.70 -18.71
C SER A 13 -14.76 -4.95 -17.68
N SER A 14 -14.85 -4.08 -16.67
CA SER A 14 -15.89 -4.08 -15.65
C SER A 14 -16.34 -2.65 -15.34
N SER A 15 -17.41 -2.47 -14.59
CA SER A 15 -17.83 -1.13 -14.15
C SER A 15 -16.79 -0.46 -13.23
N TYR A 16 -15.99 -1.24 -12.55
CA TYR A 16 -14.89 -0.76 -11.68
C TYR A 16 -13.60 -0.46 -12.45
N ASP A 17 -13.28 -1.26 -13.48
CA ASP A 17 -12.10 -1.10 -14.35
C ASP A 17 -12.52 -1.15 -15.82
N PRO A 18 -13.15 -0.09 -16.33
CA PRO A 18 -13.69 -0.07 -17.68
C PRO A 18 -12.59 0.03 -18.74
N THR A 19 -12.72 -0.75 -19.82
CA THR A 19 -11.98 -0.57 -21.07
C THR A 19 -12.87 0.18 -22.05
N GLU A 20 -12.50 1.40 -22.39
CA GLU A 20 -13.18 2.19 -23.41
C GLU A 20 -12.71 1.70 -24.79
N ILE A 21 -13.65 1.40 -25.69
CA ILE A 21 -13.38 0.94 -27.06
C ILE A 21 -13.97 1.95 -28.03
N THR A 22 -13.13 2.51 -28.88
CA THR A 22 -13.54 3.42 -29.95
C THR A 22 -12.96 2.96 -31.29
N ILE A 23 -13.62 3.31 -32.40
CA ILE A 23 -13.11 3.02 -33.74
C ILE A 23 -12.05 4.08 -34.07
N ASN A 24 -10.85 3.64 -34.37
CA ASN A 24 -9.74 4.52 -34.75
C ASN A 24 -9.73 4.82 -36.23
N SER A 25 -9.92 3.81 -37.08
CA SER A 25 -9.98 3.99 -38.55
C SER A 25 -11.01 3.09 -39.19
N LEU A 26 -11.50 3.52 -40.37
CA LEU A 26 -12.42 2.77 -41.22
C LEU A 26 -11.71 2.38 -42.51
N SER A 27 -11.99 1.17 -43.02
CA SER A 27 -11.60 0.72 -44.35
C SER A 27 -12.85 0.24 -45.08
N ASN A 28 -13.14 0.86 -46.22
CA ASN A 28 -14.34 0.56 -47.02
C ASN A 28 -15.67 0.64 -46.21
N GLY A 29 -15.74 1.57 -45.25
CA GLY A 29 -16.91 1.74 -44.39
C GLY A 29 -17.01 0.78 -43.20
N ASN A 30 -16.10 -0.17 -43.07
CA ASN A 30 -16.01 -1.09 -41.94
C ASN A 30 -14.91 -0.68 -40.98
N PRO A 31 -15.05 -0.93 -39.67
CA PRO A 31 -13.98 -0.71 -38.68
C PRO A 31 -12.73 -1.51 -39.06
N ALA A 32 -11.60 -0.82 -39.22
CA ALA A 32 -10.30 -1.45 -39.52
C ALA A 32 -9.38 -1.49 -38.29
N GLU A 33 -9.44 -0.46 -37.44
CA GLU A 33 -8.64 -0.39 -36.24
C GLU A 33 -9.50 0.10 -35.07
N PHE A 34 -9.22 -0.42 -33.90
CA PHE A 34 -9.85 -0.04 -32.65
C PHE A 34 -8.84 0.61 -31.72
N LEU A 35 -9.26 1.65 -31.02
CA LEU A 35 -8.52 2.24 -29.92
C LEU A 35 -9.10 1.73 -28.61
N LEU A 36 -8.29 1.01 -27.86
CA LEU A 36 -8.59 0.55 -26.50
C LEU A 36 -7.94 1.52 -25.51
N LYS A 37 -8.73 2.05 -24.59
CA LYS A 37 -8.26 2.99 -23.58
C LYS A 37 -8.62 2.50 -22.19
N LYS A 38 -7.62 2.52 -21.28
CA LYS A 38 -7.79 2.30 -19.84
C LYS A 38 -7.17 3.43 -19.05
N THR A 39 -7.79 3.76 -17.93
CA THR A 39 -7.25 4.71 -16.95
C THR A 39 -6.72 3.93 -15.77
N ILE A 40 -5.45 4.12 -15.45
CA ILE A 40 -4.76 3.43 -14.38
C ILE A 40 -4.05 4.43 -13.49
N LYS A 41 -3.79 4.04 -12.24
CA LYS A 41 -2.98 4.85 -11.31
C LYS A 41 -1.51 4.63 -11.61
N GLY A 42 -0.76 5.73 -11.69
CA GLY A 42 0.70 5.72 -11.77
C GLY A 42 1.28 6.48 -10.59
N PHE A 43 2.40 5.99 -10.07
CA PHE A 43 3.11 6.59 -8.95
C PHE A 43 4.41 7.23 -9.45
N SER A 44 4.76 8.38 -8.88
CA SER A 44 6.07 8.98 -9.16
C SER A 44 7.15 8.22 -8.41
N GLY A 45 8.21 7.81 -9.11
CA GLY A 45 9.37 7.19 -8.49
C GLY A 45 10.25 6.44 -9.46
N GLU A 46 11.37 5.98 -8.95
CA GLU A 46 12.29 5.07 -9.63
C GLU A 46 12.50 3.82 -8.77
N ILE A 47 12.35 2.66 -9.39
CA ILE A 47 12.59 1.39 -8.71
C ILE A 47 14.10 1.16 -8.68
N LYS A 48 14.63 0.99 -7.46
CA LYS A 48 16.01 0.54 -7.24
C LYS A 48 15.99 -0.85 -6.61
N THR A 49 17.09 -1.55 -6.80
CA THR A 49 17.27 -2.92 -6.31
C THR A 49 18.54 -3.02 -5.49
N LEU A 50 18.41 -3.53 -4.26
CA LEU A 50 19.52 -3.89 -3.39
C LEU A 50 19.55 -5.41 -3.25
N THR A 51 20.73 -6.00 -3.42
CA THR A 51 20.93 -7.45 -3.25
C THR A 51 21.77 -7.69 -2.01
N GLN A 52 21.29 -8.53 -1.09
CA GLN A 52 21.97 -8.90 0.14
C GLN A 52 22.11 -10.41 0.26
N VAL A 53 23.35 -10.88 0.47
CA VAL A 53 23.68 -12.32 0.59
C VAL A 53 23.72 -12.69 2.07
N TYR A 54 23.08 -13.80 2.42
CA TYR A 54 23.11 -14.41 3.74
C TYR A 54 23.65 -15.82 3.65
N THR A 55 24.70 -16.12 4.38
CA THR A 55 25.28 -17.48 4.53
C THR A 55 24.71 -18.22 5.72
N THR A 56 24.54 -17.52 6.84
CA THR A 56 24.03 -18.06 8.10
C THR A 56 22.88 -17.21 8.62
N ALA A 57 21.99 -17.83 9.39
CA ALA A 57 20.92 -17.10 10.05
C ALA A 57 21.47 -16.23 11.18
N GLU A 58 21.17 -14.96 11.14
CA GLU A 58 21.49 -13.99 12.17
C GLU A 58 20.20 -13.45 12.79
N LYS A 59 20.08 -13.56 14.11
CA LYS A 59 18.87 -13.11 14.81
C LYS A 59 18.74 -11.60 14.74
N PHE A 60 17.57 -11.14 14.34
CA PHE A 60 17.23 -9.72 14.26
C PHE A 60 18.22 -8.91 13.41
N ASN A 61 18.76 -9.56 12.38
CA ASN A 61 19.64 -8.86 11.44
C ASN A 61 18.95 -7.65 10.87
N THR A 62 19.70 -6.57 10.73
CA THR A 62 19.20 -5.28 10.24
C THR A 62 20.04 -4.82 9.07
N ILE A 63 19.40 -4.52 7.97
CA ILE A 63 20.00 -3.90 6.78
C ILE A 63 19.65 -2.42 6.78
N THR A 64 20.60 -1.58 6.44
CA THR A 64 20.37 -0.16 6.19
C THR A 64 20.52 0.13 4.71
N VAL A 65 19.56 0.83 4.12
CA VAL A 65 19.60 1.31 2.75
C VAL A 65 20.03 2.77 2.79
N ASP A 66 21.14 3.10 2.14
CA ASP A 66 21.77 4.42 2.22
C ASP A 66 21.26 5.43 1.17
N ASP A 67 20.22 5.08 0.41
CA ASP A 67 19.63 6.02 -0.55
C ASP A 67 18.80 7.10 0.17
N GLU A 68 18.78 8.28 -0.42
CA GLU A 68 17.92 9.38 0.00
C GLU A 68 16.56 9.31 -0.68
N ASN A 69 15.55 9.94 -0.07
CA ASN A 69 14.19 10.04 -0.61
C ASN A 69 13.54 8.68 -0.92
N ILE A 70 13.76 7.70 -0.05
CA ILE A 70 13.09 6.41 -0.13
C ILE A 70 11.62 6.59 0.25
N ILE A 71 10.72 6.22 -0.67
CA ILE A 71 9.27 6.28 -0.45
C ILE A 71 8.80 5.04 0.32
N GLY A 72 9.30 3.86 -0.05
CA GLY A 72 8.94 2.60 0.58
C GLY A 72 9.52 1.39 -0.12
N ILE A 73 9.32 0.23 0.48
CA ILE A 73 9.72 -1.06 -0.09
C ILE A 73 8.57 -1.57 -0.98
N LEU A 74 8.90 -2.01 -2.19
CA LEU A 74 7.93 -2.63 -3.09
C LEU A 74 7.77 -4.11 -2.77
N ASP A 75 8.87 -4.82 -2.75
CA ASP A 75 8.92 -6.23 -2.38
C ASP A 75 10.33 -6.66 -1.96
N ILE A 76 10.37 -7.78 -1.24
CA ILE A 76 11.60 -8.51 -0.93
C ILE A 76 11.38 -9.96 -1.31
N THR A 77 12.25 -10.50 -2.15
CA THR A 77 12.22 -11.89 -2.60
C THR A 77 13.55 -12.59 -2.29
N ASP A 78 13.48 -13.88 -1.97
CA ASP A 78 14.68 -14.69 -1.77
C ASP A 78 15.10 -15.44 -3.05
N SER A 79 16.27 -16.06 -3.03
CA SER A 79 16.80 -16.82 -4.16
C SER A 79 15.96 -18.04 -4.56
N SER A 80 15.03 -18.48 -3.70
CA SER A 80 14.05 -19.52 -3.97
C SER A 80 12.70 -18.97 -4.43
N ASN A 81 12.64 -17.66 -4.75
CA ASN A 81 11.45 -16.93 -5.18
C ASN A 81 10.33 -16.88 -4.13
N ASN A 82 10.67 -17.00 -2.84
CA ASN A 82 9.70 -16.75 -1.79
C ASN A 82 9.63 -15.27 -1.47
N SER A 83 8.43 -14.77 -1.22
CA SER A 83 8.20 -13.38 -0.82
C SER A 83 8.35 -13.20 0.68
N TRP A 84 8.94 -12.07 1.07
CA TRP A 84 9.02 -11.58 2.43
C TRP A 84 8.04 -10.42 2.58
N TYR A 85 7.31 -10.41 3.68
CA TYR A 85 6.19 -9.47 3.86
C TYR A 85 6.50 -8.44 4.93
N GLU A 86 6.14 -7.20 4.64
CA GLU A 86 6.24 -6.13 5.61
C GLU A 86 5.13 -6.22 6.64
N VAL A 87 5.50 -6.07 7.91
CA VAL A 87 4.57 -6.07 9.04
C VAL A 87 4.85 -4.88 9.96
N PRO A 88 3.86 -4.33 10.65
CA PRO A 88 4.06 -3.23 11.59
C PRO A 88 5.02 -3.57 12.73
N PHE A 89 5.04 -4.84 13.17
CA PHE A 89 5.93 -5.38 14.20
C PHE A 89 6.15 -6.88 13.98
N LEU A 90 7.34 -7.37 14.30
CA LEU A 90 7.75 -8.76 14.02
C LEU A 90 6.88 -9.83 14.72
N GLY A 91 6.18 -9.48 15.78
CA GLY A 91 5.24 -10.40 16.45
C GLY A 91 3.95 -10.66 15.65
N GLN A 92 3.63 -9.84 14.65
CA GLN A 92 2.46 -10.05 13.79
C GLN A 92 2.77 -11.14 12.76
N ASP A 93 2.06 -12.24 12.83
CA ASP A 93 2.28 -13.42 11.96
C ASP A 93 1.29 -13.51 10.80
N THR A 94 0.30 -12.64 10.76
CA THR A 94 -0.75 -12.62 9.74
C THR A 94 -0.87 -11.25 9.09
N ILE A 95 -1.12 -11.24 7.78
CA ILE A 95 -1.42 -10.05 7.00
C ILE A 95 -2.73 -10.24 6.25
N ILE A 96 -3.35 -9.14 5.88
CA ILE A 96 -4.48 -9.13 4.96
C ILE A 96 -3.93 -9.04 3.54
N VAL A 97 -4.28 -10.01 2.71
CA VAL A 97 -3.94 -10.03 1.29
C VAL A 97 -5.21 -9.80 0.49
N GLU A 98 -5.16 -8.82 -0.41
CA GLU A 98 -6.24 -8.52 -1.33
C GLU A 98 -6.02 -9.28 -2.64
N SER A 99 -7.06 -9.97 -3.09
CA SER A 99 -7.11 -10.59 -4.40
C SER A 99 -8.26 -10.03 -5.23
N SER A 100 -8.07 -9.91 -6.52
CA SER A 100 -9.15 -9.47 -7.42
C SER A 100 -10.27 -10.48 -7.41
N ASN A 101 -11.50 -10.01 -7.27
CA ASN A 101 -12.69 -10.86 -7.36
C ASN A 101 -12.97 -11.17 -8.84
N SER A 102 -13.05 -12.46 -9.17
CA SER A 102 -13.39 -12.95 -10.53
C SER A 102 -14.83 -13.45 -10.64
N GLU A 103 -15.60 -13.38 -9.55
CA GLU A 103 -16.98 -13.86 -9.50
C GLU A 103 -17.95 -12.84 -10.13
N SER A 104 -19.22 -13.25 -10.24
CA SER A 104 -20.28 -12.46 -10.88
C SER A 104 -20.57 -11.12 -10.18
N ASP A 105 -20.22 -11.00 -8.90
CA ASP A 105 -20.37 -9.81 -8.06
C ASP A 105 -19.13 -8.89 -8.02
N ALA A 106 -18.14 -9.16 -8.87
CA ALA A 106 -16.90 -8.36 -8.96
C ALA A 106 -17.15 -6.85 -9.20
N ASN A 107 -18.29 -6.50 -9.77
CA ASN A 107 -18.68 -5.11 -9.96
C ASN A 107 -19.10 -4.39 -8.66
N VAL A 108 -19.53 -5.14 -7.67
CA VAL A 108 -19.95 -4.63 -6.35
C VAL A 108 -18.83 -4.80 -5.33
N VAL A 109 -18.14 -5.94 -5.39
CA VAL A 109 -17.02 -6.29 -4.51
C VAL A 109 -15.80 -6.61 -5.38
N PRO A 110 -15.01 -5.61 -5.78
CA PRO A 110 -13.90 -5.80 -6.72
C PRO A 110 -12.71 -6.55 -6.13
N TYR A 111 -12.54 -6.52 -4.80
CA TYR A 111 -11.45 -7.19 -4.10
C TYR A 111 -11.97 -8.04 -2.95
N LEU A 112 -11.35 -9.19 -2.79
CA LEU A 112 -11.56 -10.11 -1.66
C LEU A 112 -10.36 -10.01 -0.72
N ALA A 113 -10.63 -9.83 0.57
CA ALA A 113 -9.61 -9.80 1.60
C ALA A 113 -9.49 -11.18 2.27
N SER A 114 -8.29 -11.73 2.32
CA SER A 114 -7.99 -12.98 3.00
C SER A 114 -6.86 -12.81 4.02
N LEU A 115 -6.91 -13.54 5.12
CA LEU A 115 -5.83 -13.57 6.10
C LEU A 115 -4.80 -14.62 5.68
N GLN A 116 -3.56 -14.19 5.54
CA GLN A 116 -2.43 -15.05 5.20
C GLN A 116 -1.41 -15.05 6.33
N ARG A 117 -0.95 -16.24 6.75
CA ARG A 117 0.19 -16.37 7.66
C ARG A 117 1.50 -16.12 6.92
N VAL A 118 2.38 -15.34 7.54
CA VAL A 118 3.64 -14.90 6.93
C VAL A 118 4.83 -15.18 7.86
N PRO A 119 5.41 -16.38 7.77
CA PRO A 119 6.61 -16.71 8.53
C PRO A 119 7.81 -15.87 8.08
N ARG A 120 7.90 -15.52 6.79
CA ARG A 120 8.91 -14.62 6.22
C ARG A 120 8.41 -13.21 6.28
N ARG A 121 8.84 -12.48 7.31
CA ARG A 121 8.40 -11.11 7.55
C ARG A 121 9.54 -10.22 8.00
N PHE A 122 9.37 -8.94 7.75
CA PHE A 122 10.32 -7.90 8.15
C PHE A 122 9.58 -6.65 8.62
N VAL A 123 10.30 -5.78 9.31
CA VAL A 123 9.83 -4.45 9.70
C VAL A 123 10.74 -3.42 9.05
N SER A 124 10.17 -2.42 8.43
CA SER A 124 10.88 -1.26 7.93
C SER A 124 10.73 -0.07 8.87
N ARG A 125 11.80 0.69 9.08
CA ARG A 125 11.80 1.90 9.89
C ARG A 125 12.84 2.87 9.38
N PHE A 126 12.55 4.16 9.47
CA PHE A 126 13.56 5.18 9.25
C PHE A 126 14.37 5.39 10.54
N ASN A 127 15.68 5.39 10.41
CA ASN A 127 16.58 5.70 11.53
C ASN A 127 16.70 7.23 11.73
N SER A 128 17.42 7.64 12.76
CA SER A 128 17.63 9.07 13.08
C SER A 128 18.39 9.85 11.99
N LYS A 129 19.01 9.17 11.04
CA LYS A 129 19.71 9.77 9.88
C LYS A 129 18.82 9.84 8.63
N GLY A 130 17.55 9.41 8.72
CA GLY A 130 16.64 9.35 7.58
C GLY A 130 16.86 8.16 6.64
N GLN A 131 17.74 7.22 6.98
CA GLN A 131 17.99 6.02 6.18
C GLN A 131 16.96 4.94 6.51
N LEU A 132 16.56 4.17 5.50
CA LEU A 132 15.63 3.05 5.68
C LEU A 132 16.37 1.86 6.31
N SER A 133 15.86 1.39 7.43
CA SER A 133 16.36 0.23 8.16
C SER A 133 15.35 -0.91 8.06
N ILE A 134 15.78 -2.07 7.62
CA ILE A 134 14.96 -3.28 7.42
C ILE A 134 15.43 -4.33 8.40
N GLN A 135 14.56 -4.73 9.33
CA GLN A 135 14.86 -5.72 10.36
C GLN A 135 14.10 -7.01 10.11
N PHE A 136 14.81 -8.14 10.14
CA PHE A 136 14.26 -9.48 10.00
C PHE A 136 14.03 -10.14 11.36
N GLY A 137 13.39 -11.31 11.34
CA GLY A 137 13.11 -12.08 12.54
C GLY A 137 14.30 -12.83 13.13
N ALA A 138 14.01 -13.71 14.08
CA ALA A 138 15.02 -14.50 14.83
C ALA A 138 14.94 -16.00 14.56
N GLY A 139 13.91 -16.48 13.82
CA GLY A 139 13.69 -17.89 13.53
C GLY A 139 14.70 -18.48 12.56
N ILE A 140 14.97 -19.77 12.68
CA ILE A 140 15.87 -20.48 11.76
C ILE A 140 15.03 -21.05 10.60
N SER A 141 15.53 -20.94 9.37
CA SER A 141 14.92 -21.54 8.18
C SER A 141 14.65 -23.04 8.39
N GLY A 142 13.42 -23.46 8.08
CA GLY A 142 12.99 -24.86 8.25
C GLY A 142 12.09 -25.13 9.45
N ASN A 143 12.02 -24.21 10.41
CA ASN A 143 11.10 -24.29 11.53
C ASN A 143 10.04 -23.19 11.36
N ASP A 144 8.83 -23.59 11.04
CA ASP A 144 7.70 -22.69 10.96
C ASP A 144 7.36 -22.16 12.37
N ASP A 145 7.08 -20.86 12.48
CA ASP A 145 6.65 -20.22 13.73
C ASP A 145 5.42 -20.92 14.35
N SER A 146 4.58 -21.53 13.52
CA SER A 146 3.42 -22.31 13.96
C SER A 146 3.79 -23.52 14.82
N THR A 147 5.03 -24.00 14.74
CA THR A 147 5.49 -25.19 15.48
C THR A 147 5.97 -24.84 16.91
N PHE A 148 6.25 -23.58 17.21
CA PHE A 148 6.92 -23.17 18.47
C PHE A 148 6.07 -22.28 19.38
N LEU A 149 5.02 -21.68 18.85
CA LEU A 149 4.02 -20.98 19.65
C LEU A 149 2.69 -21.64 19.39
N PRO A 150 2.20 -22.43 20.32
CA PRO A 150 0.80 -22.79 20.29
C PRO A 150 0.02 -21.48 20.29
N ASP A 151 -0.80 -21.27 19.26
CA ASP A 151 -1.74 -20.16 19.22
C ASP A 151 -2.54 -20.17 20.54
N PRO A 152 -2.48 -19.11 21.37
CA PRO A 152 -3.22 -19.06 22.62
C PRO A 152 -4.72 -19.31 22.43
N LEU A 153 -5.25 -19.05 21.23
CA LEU A 153 -6.62 -19.35 20.85
C LEU A 153 -6.83 -20.86 20.63
N ASN A 154 -5.85 -21.58 20.13
CA ASN A 154 -5.93 -23.01 19.88
C ASN A 154 -5.67 -23.85 21.14
N VAL A 155 -4.79 -23.40 22.02
CA VAL A 155 -4.53 -24.07 23.30
C VAL A 155 -5.75 -24.00 24.22
N GLY A 156 -6.52 -22.92 24.14
CA GLY A 156 -7.77 -22.79 24.93
C GLY A 156 -8.97 -23.54 24.36
N SER A 157 -9.00 -23.85 23.06
CA SER A 157 -10.17 -24.49 22.42
C SER A 157 -10.11 -26.02 22.42
N GLY A 158 -8.95 -26.63 22.67
CA GLY A 158 -8.78 -28.10 22.68
C GLY A 158 -9.02 -28.78 24.04
N THR A 159 -9.05 -28.02 25.12
CA THR A 159 -9.27 -28.53 26.46
C THR A 159 -10.67 -28.16 26.96
N ASN A 160 -11.58 -29.08 26.83
CA ASN A 160 -12.94 -29.00 27.41
C ASN A 160 -12.94 -29.04 28.95
N GLN A 161 -11.88 -28.66 29.58
CA GLN A 161 -11.72 -28.69 31.02
C GLN A 161 -11.35 -27.28 31.53
N GLY A 162 -12.35 -26.46 31.75
CA GLY A 162 -12.41 -25.35 32.70
C GLY A 162 -11.13 -24.53 33.04
N ILE A 163 -10.06 -24.67 32.26
CA ILE A 163 -8.80 -23.97 32.47
C ILE A 163 -8.98 -22.57 31.88
N THR A 164 -9.07 -21.63 32.76
CA THR A 164 -9.11 -20.21 32.38
C THR A 164 -7.77 -19.85 31.75
N ARG A 165 -7.77 -19.12 30.63
CA ARG A 165 -6.59 -18.67 29.87
C ARG A 165 -5.51 -17.96 30.72
N THR A 166 -5.85 -17.52 31.90
CA THR A 166 -4.97 -16.87 32.89
C THR A 166 -4.03 -17.83 33.61
N ASP A 167 -4.24 -19.15 33.56
CA ASP A 167 -3.39 -20.12 34.25
C ASP A 167 -2.12 -20.49 33.48
N TYR A 168 -2.03 -20.15 32.20
CA TYR A 168 -0.80 -20.21 31.45
C TYR A 168 -0.14 -18.84 31.53
N ALA A 169 0.80 -18.70 32.45
CA ALA A 169 1.65 -17.53 32.53
C ALA A 169 2.44 -17.41 31.22
N TYR A 170 2.00 -16.52 30.36
CA TYR A 170 2.75 -16.08 29.21
C TYR A 170 3.95 -15.29 29.77
N ASP A 171 5.12 -15.92 29.80
CA ASP A 171 6.33 -15.29 30.30
C ASP A 171 6.89 -14.37 29.19
N PRO A 172 6.76 -13.03 29.30
CA PRO A 172 7.29 -12.10 28.31
C PRO A 172 8.81 -12.18 28.18
N SER A 173 9.51 -12.72 29.17
CA SER A 173 10.96 -12.88 29.12
C SER A 173 11.37 -14.01 28.19
N ASN A 174 10.57 -15.05 28.07
CA ASN A 174 10.75 -16.12 27.10
C ASN A 174 10.44 -15.68 25.66
N PHE A 175 9.69 -14.62 25.50
CA PHE A 175 9.34 -14.07 24.18
C PHE A 175 10.57 -13.57 23.43
N LEU A 176 11.56 -13.02 24.13
CA LEU A 176 12.83 -12.59 23.55
C LEU A 176 13.69 -13.76 23.03
N TYR A 177 13.48 -14.94 23.58
CA TYR A 177 14.20 -16.15 23.22
C TYR A 177 13.40 -17.10 22.33
N SER A 178 12.10 -16.84 22.16
CA SER A 178 11.25 -17.64 21.29
C SER A 178 11.54 -17.31 19.83
N ARG A 179 11.41 -18.32 18.97
CA ARG A 179 11.56 -18.19 17.51
C ARG A 179 10.35 -17.53 16.84
N SER A 180 9.50 -16.87 17.62
CA SER A 180 8.18 -16.38 17.26
C SER A 180 8.15 -15.09 16.44
N TYR A 181 9.28 -14.45 16.24
CA TYR A 181 9.37 -13.16 15.56
C TYR A 181 9.61 -13.27 14.04
N GLY A 182 9.22 -14.36 13.42
CA GLY A 182 9.47 -14.61 12.00
C GLY A 182 10.87 -15.18 11.75
N LEU A 183 11.08 -15.61 10.51
CA LEU A 183 12.34 -16.24 10.10
C LEU A 183 13.45 -15.20 9.94
N ALA A 184 14.69 -15.63 10.20
CA ALA A 184 15.89 -14.92 9.80
C ALA A 184 16.32 -15.41 8.40
N PRO A 185 16.77 -14.54 7.50
CA PRO A 185 17.34 -14.98 6.21
C PRO A 185 18.57 -15.87 6.46
N SER A 186 18.66 -16.99 5.76
CA SER A 186 19.76 -17.94 5.87
C SER A 186 19.97 -18.68 4.58
N SER A 187 21.24 -18.88 4.18
CA SER A 187 21.62 -19.57 2.95
C SER A 187 20.86 -19.10 1.72
N THR A 188 20.66 -17.80 1.62
CA THR A 188 19.86 -17.18 0.57
C THR A 188 20.40 -15.80 0.19
N THR A 189 20.03 -15.37 -0.99
CA THR A 189 20.24 -13.99 -1.44
C THR A 189 18.89 -13.28 -1.49
N LEU A 190 18.76 -12.20 -0.73
CA LEU A 190 17.57 -11.36 -0.79
C LEU A 190 17.73 -10.31 -1.87
N THR A 191 16.71 -10.17 -2.69
CA THR A 191 16.53 -9.08 -3.64
C THR A 191 15.47 -8.14 -3.09
N ILE A 192 15.89 -6.94 -2.74
CA ILE A 192 15.05 -5.90 -2.13
C ILE A 192 14.78 -4.85 -3.21
N ARG A 193 13.54 -4.71 -3.64
CA ARG A 193 13.12 -3.65 -4.55
C ARG A 193 12.42 -2.57 -3.75
N TYR A 194 12.86 -1.35 -3.92
CA TYR A 194 12.33 -0.18 -3.22
C TYR A 194 12.16 0.99 -4.17
N LEU A 195 11.27 1.89 -3.81
CA LEU A 195 10.91 3.07 -4.58
C LEU A 195 11.63 4.28 -4.02
N VAL A 196 12.34 4.98 -4.90
CA VAL A 196 13.02 6.24 -4.59
C VAL A 196 12.42 7.35 -5.44
N GLY A 197 12.20 8.50 -4.86
CA GLY A 197 11.65 9.65 -5.57
C GLY A 197 10.63 10.39 -4.73
N GLY A 198 9.64 10.97 -5.39
CA GLY A 198 8.67 11.82 -4.70
C GLY A 198 9.15 13.28 -4.67
N GLY A 199 8.69 14.02 -3.67
CA GLY A 199 8.91 15.44 -3.57
C GLY A 199 7.98 16.26 -4.48
N ILE A 200 8.04 17.57 -4.31
CA ILE A 200 7.10 18.49 -4.99
C ILE A 200 7.29 18.53 -6.49
N GLU A 201 8.52 18.26 -6.97
CA GLU A 201 8.86 18.21 -8.40
C GLU A 201 8.16 17.06 -9.14
N SER A 202 7.59 16.11 -8.40
CA SER A 202 6.78 15.02 -8.96
C SER A 202 5.38 15.43 -9.35
N ASN A 203 4.94 16.61 -8.95
CA ASN A 203 3.64 17.17 -9.31
C ASN A 203 3.71 17.77 -10.71
N VAL A 204 3.61 16.93 -11.72
CA VAL A 204 3.69 17.38 -13.12
C VAL A 204 2.32 17.81 -13.66
N PRO A 205 2.28 18.79 -14.59
CA PRO A 205 1.02 19.23 -15.20
C PRO A 205 0.37 18.14 -16.05
N ALA A 206 -0.92 18.34 -16.35
CA ALA A 206 -1.66 17.45 -17.24
C ALA A 206 -0.99 17.42 -18.64
N ASN A 207 -1.09 16.28 -19.30
CA ASN A 207 -0.56 16.01 -20.65
C ASN A 207 0.99 16.15 -20.77
N SER A 208 1.72 16.06 -19.66
CA SER A 208 3.19 16.14 -19.66
C SER A 208 3.87 14.76 -19.75
N ILE A 209 3.17 13.68 -19.37
CA ILE A 209 3.72 12.32 -19.40
C ILE A 209 3.29 11.69 -20.74
N GLN A 210 4.19 11.70 -21.71
CA GLN A 210 3.91 11.17 -23.05
C GLN A 210 4.95 10.16 -23.53
N THR A 211 6.08 10.04 -22.84
CA THR A 211 7.19 9.18 -23.25
C THR A 211 7.27 7.95 -22.36
N GLN A 212 7.33 6.78 -22.97
CA GLN A 212 7.59 5.53 -22.26
C GLN A 212 9.08 5.21 -22.23
N THR A 213 9.58 4.69 -21.11
CA THR A 213 10.97 4.25 -20.98
C THR A 213 11.09 2.74 -21.15
N SER A 214 10.16 1.97 -20.56
CA SER A 214 10.12 0.52 -20.69
C SER A 214 8.70 0.00 -20.52
N VAL A 215 8.33 -0.98 -21.34
CA VAL A 215 7.06 -1.71 -21.22
C VAL A 215 7.36 -3.19 -21.46
N THR A 216 6.88 -4.03 -20.56
CA THR A 216 6.93 -5.48 -20.74
C THR A 216 5.55 -5.95 -21.16
N SER A 217 5.43 -6.47 -22.39
CA SER A 217 4.20 -7.10 -22.86
C SER A 217 4.24 -8.60 -22.55
N THR A 218 3.15 -9.10 -21.97
CA THR A 218 2.95 -10.54 -21.73
C THR A 218 1.92 -11.14 -22.69
N ALA A 219 1.58 -10.43 -23.78
CA ALA A 219 0.67 -10.96 -24.79
C ALA A 219 1.27 -12.22 -25.45
N THR A 220 0.54 -13.33 -25.37
CA THR A 220 0.90 -14.60 -25.97
C THR A 220 0.45 -14.70 -27.44
N ASP A 221 -0.43 -13.81 -27.86
CA ASP A 221 -0.96 -13.80 -29.23
C ASP A 221 -0.20 -12.77 -30.07
N THR A 222 0.54 -13.28 -31.07
CA THR A 222 1.34 -12.48 -32.00
C THR A 222 0.52 -11.78 -33.08
N THR A 223 -0.78 -12.01 -33.12
CA THR A 223 -1.69 -11.38 -34.10
C THR A 223 -2.06 -9.93 -33.75
N TYR A 224 -1.86 -9.50 -32.50
CA TYR A 224 -2.10 -8.14 -32.08
C TYR A 224 -0.86 -7.27 -32.29
N GLN A 225 -0.84 -6.52 -33.38
CA GLN A 225 0.11 -5.44 -33.61
C GLN A 225 -0.54 -4.11 -33.18
N GLY A 226 -0.14 -3.60 -32.03
CA GLY A 226 -0.65 -2.32 -31.51
C GLY A 226 0.48 -1.40 -31.09
N THR A 227 0.26 -0.10 -31.29
CA THR A 227 1.09 0.95 -30.68
C THR A 227 0.50 1.32 -29.32
N LEU A 228 1.36 1.36 -28.31
CA LEU A 228 0.97 1.78 -26.98
C LEU A 228 1.35 3.25 -26.77
N SER A 229 0.40 4.06 -26.37
CA SER A 229 0.61 5.46 -26.00
C SER A 229 0.17 5.72 -24.57
N PHE A 230 0.80 6.69 -23.93
CA PHE A 230 0.52 7.11 -22.56
C PHE A 230 0.20 8.60 -22.54
N ASN A 231 -0.72 8.96 -21.66
CA ASN A 231 -0.98 10.35 -21.36
C ASN A 231 -1.54 10.46 -19.94
N ASN A 232 -1.18 11.52 -19.22
CA ASN A 232 -1.80 11.89 -17.95
C ASN A 232 -2.85 12.99 -18.22
N PRO A 233 -4.15 12.66 -18.30
CA PRO A 233 -5.18 13.66 -18.60
C PRO A 233 -5.37 14.67 -17.45
N ARG A 234 -4.90 14.33 -16.26
CA ARG A 234 -4.91 15.19 -15.07
C ARG A 234 -3.50 15.46 -14.59
N ALA A 235 -3.28 16.57 -13.92
CA ALA A 235 -2.02 16.87 -13.26
C ALA A 235 -1.75 15.86 -12.17
N ALA A 236 -0.48 15.48 -12.00
CA ALA A 236 -0.05 14.70 -10.86
C ALA A 236 -0.04 15.60 -9.61
N THR A 237 -0.54 15.08 -8.49
CA THR A 237 -0.62 15.78 -7.21
C THR A 237 -0.21 14.85 -6.07
N GLY A 238 0.07 15.41 -4.90
CA GLY A 238 0.44 14.63 -3.72
C GLY A 238 1.95 14.47 -3.50
N GLY A 239 2.78 15.01 -4.39
CA GLY A 239 4.21 15.14 -4.13
C GLY A 239 4.45 16.24 -3.09
N ARG A 240 5.22 15.92 -2.05
CA ARG A 240 5.60 16.84 -0.98
C ARG A 240 7.03 16.56 -0.56
N ASP A 241 7.76 17.60 -0.23
CA ASP A 241 9.06 17.46 0.40
C ASP A 241 8.89 16.96 1.85
N GLY A 242 9.95 16.40 2.42
CA GLY A 242 9.91 15.89 3.79
C GLY A 242 9.50 16.98 4.80
N ASP A 243 8.92 16.55 5.91
CA ASP A 243 8.47 17.45 6.97
C ASP A 243 9.64 18.22 7.59
N THR A 244 9.42 19.46 7.90
CA THR A 244 10.36 20.28 8.69
C THR A 244 10.40 19.79 10.13
N VAL A 245 11.45 20.14 10.88
CA VAL A 245 11.60 19.76 12.30
C VAL A 245 10.40 20.20 13.15
N GLU A 246 9.84 21.37 12.84
CA GLU A 246 8.65 21.87 13.57
C GLU A 246 7.39 21.06 13.22
N GLU A 247 7.19 20.73 11.96
CA GLU A 247 6.10 19.87 11.53
C GLU A 247 6.20 18.46 12.15
N ILE A 248 7.42 17.88 12.17
CA ILE A 248 7.67 16.58 12.84
C ILE A 248 7.30 16.67 14.33
N ARG A 249 7.70 17.75 15.00
CA ARG A 249 7.37 17.97 16.43
C ARG A 249 5.87 18.03 16.66
N GLU A 250 5.15 18.84 15.87
CA GLU A 250 3.70 18.96 15.97
C GLU A 250 2.99 17.63 15.65
N ASN A 251 3.38 16.96 14.59
CA ASN A 251 2.80 15.70 14.16
C ASN A 251 3.03 14.58 15.20
N THR A 252 4.23 14.56 15.81
CA THR A 252 4.54 13.60 16.88
C THR A 252 3.65 13.81 18.10
N PHE A 253 3.43 15.06 18.50
CA PHE A 253 2.54 15.38 19.62
C PHE A 253 1.09 14.98 19.34
N ARG A 254 0.60 15.26 18.13
CA ARG A 254 -0.74 14.86 17.69
C ARG A 254 -0.91 13.35 17.63
N ALA A 255 0.04 12.64 17.02
CA ALA A 255 0.01 11.20 16.89
C ALA A 255 0.07 10.48 18.26
N PHE A 256 0.83 11.03 19.21
CA PHE A 256 0.86 10.50 20.57
C PHE A 256 -0.51 10.59 21.27
N ASN A 257 -1.21 11.70 21.11
CA ASN A 257 -2.53 11.90 21.71
C ASN A 257 -3.62 11.02 21.07
N GLU A 258 -3.51 10.72 19.79
CA GLU A 258 -4.44 9.87 19.05
C GLU A 258 -4.40 8.39 19.50
N GLN A 259 -3.27 7.92 20.02
CA GLN A 259 -3.07 6.53 20.47
C GLN A 259 -3.41 5.46 19.39
N GLY A 260 -3.25 5.81 18.11
CA GLY A 260 -3.47 4.90 16.99
C GLY A 260 -4.94 4.56 16.68
N ARG A 261 -5.89 5.32 17.21
CA ARG A 261 -7.34 5.14 16.97
C ARG A 261 -8.00 6.47 16.61
N SER A 262 -9.02 6.44 15.77
CA SER A 262 -9.79 7.60 15.35
C SER A 262 -11.14 7.61 16.06
N VAL A 263 -11.36 8.52 16.99
CA VAL A 263 -12.59 8.67 17.77
C VAL A 263 -13.20 10.06 17.55
N THR A 264 -12.37 11.09 17.52
CA THR A 264 -12.80 12.47 17.30
C THR A 264 -12.63 12.87 15.83
N LEU A 265 -13.33 13.92 15.39
CA LEU A 265 -13.15 14.46 14.03
C LEU A 265 -11.69 14.86 13.76
N GLN A 266 -10.99 15.33 14.78
CA GLN A 266 -9.60 15.72 14.68
C GLN A 266 -8.67 14.51 14.50
N ASP A 267 -8.98 13.36 15.12
CA ASP A 267 -8.18 12.14 14.96
C ASP A 267 -8.22 11.65 13.51
N TYR A 268 -9.39 11.75 12.84
CA TYR A 268 -9.50 11.43 11.42
C TYR A 268 -8.64 12.34 10.54
N ALA A 269 -8.60 13.64 10.85
CA ALA A 269 -7.75 14.58 10.13
C ALA A 269 -6.26 14.26 10.34
N VAL A 270 -5.85 13.96 11.57
CA VAL A 270 -4.46 13.56 11.90
C VAL A 270 -4.10 12.26 11.16
N ARG A 271 -5.02 11.29 11.14
CA ARG A 271 -4.80 10.02 10.44
C ARG A 271 -4.63 10.21 8.94
N ALA A 272 -5.42 11.08 8.31
CA ALA A 272 -5.28 11.42 6.90
C ALA A 272 -3.92 12.06 6.59
N LEU A 273 -3.46 12.98 7.46
CA LEU A 273 -2.15 13.63 7.31
C LEU A 273 -0.96 12.68 7.55
N SER A 274 -1.17 11.56 8.25
CA SER A 274 -0.15 10.54 8.55
C SER A 274 -0.12 9.39 7.53
N LEU A 275 -0.79 9.51 6.39
CA LEU A 275 -0.74 8.49 5.34
C LEU A 275 0.70 8.26 4.86
N PRO A 276 1.06 6.99 4.58
CA PRO A 276 2.36 6.67 3.99
C PRO A 276 2.58 7.41 2.68
N SER A 277 3.80 7.88 2.45
CA SER A 277 4.19 8.60 1.22
C SER A 277 3.99 7.78 -0.07
N THR A 278 3.94 6.46 0.03
CA THR A 278 3.62 5.55 -1.08
C THR A 278 2.22 5.75 -1.66
N LEU A 279 1.30 6.28 -0.85
CA LEU A 279 -0.08 6.58 -1.26
C LEU A 279 -0.27 8.03 -1.72
N GLY A 280 0.77 8.85 -1.65
CA GLY A 280 0.71 10.29 -1.83
C GLY A 280 0.57 11.02 -0.49
N THR A 281 0.78 12.33 -0.50
CA THR A 281 0.71 13.15 0.72
C THR A 281 -0.44 14.15 0.65
N ILE A 282 -1.17 14.23 1.75
CA ILE A 282 -2.22 15.22 1.97
C ILE A 282 -1.61 16.42 2.68
N SER A 283 -1.80 17.62 2.13
CA SER A 283 -1.27 18.85 2.71
C SER A 283 -2.16 19.42 3.79
N LYS A 284 -3.48 19.33 3.60
CA LYS A 284 -4.48 19.72 4.60
C LYS A 284 -5.68 18.79 4.55
N ALA A 285 -6.22 18.47 5.71
CA ALA A 285 -7.43 17.69 5.87
C ALA A 285 -8.40 18.43 6.80
N HIS A 286 -9.67 18.45 6.44
CA HIS A 286 -10.75 18.95 7.27
C HIS A 286 -11.88 17.93 7.29
N VAL A 287 -12.35 17.58 8.49
CA VAL A 287 -13.37 16.55 8.66
C VAL A 287 -14.59 17.18 9.31
N THR A 288 -15.74 16.97 8.73
CA THR A 288 -17.03 17.42 9.27
C THR A 288 -18.00 16.25 9.32
N GLN A 289 -18.98 16.37 10.18
CA GLN A 289 -20.11 15.46 10.14
C GLN A 289 -20.89 15.69 8.84
N ASP A 290 -21.28 14.60 8.16
CA ASP A 290 -22.02 14.72 6.91
C ASP A 290 -23.44 15.23 7.17
N GLN A 291 -23.76 16.35 6.56
CA GLN A 291 -25.09 16.97 6.63
C GLN A 291 -25.96 16.65 5.42
N LEU A 292 -25.41 15.98 4.39
CA LEU A 292 -26.00 15.87 3.07
C LEU A 292 -26.55 14.48 2.73
N MET A 293 -26.47 13.50 3.62
CA MET A 293 -27.02 12.16 3.33
C MET A 293 -28.52 12.02 3.60
N SER A 294 -29.29 13.05 3.28
CA SER A 294 -30.74 12.91 3.11
C SER A 294 -31.04 12.74 1.62
N GLY A 295 -30.82 11.54 1.12
CA GLY A 295 -31.01 11.17 -0.29
C GLY A 295 -32.46 10.92 -0.71
N ASN A 296 -33.44 11.57 -0.11
CA ASN A 296 -34.83 11.49 -0.62
C ASN A 296 -35.63 12.72 -0.24
N SER A 297 -35.36 13.82 -0.90
CA SER A 297 -36.16 15.05 -0.77
C SER A 297 -37.39 14.98 -1.66
N THR A 298 -38.46 14.40 -1.15
CA THR A 298 -39.78 14.73 -1.68
C THR A 298 -40.63 15.48 -0.69
N ASN A 299 -40.25 15.66 0.54
CA ASN A 299 -40.93 16.59 1.45
C ASN A 299 -40.10 16.90 2.68
N ASP A 300 -39.68 18.14 2.76
CA ASP A 300 -39.67 19.01 3.92
C ASP A 300 -38.71 18.74 5.08
N SER A 301 -37.75 19.65 5.17
CA SER A 301 -37.30 20.44 6.34
C SER A 301 -36.62 19.79 7.54
N ILE A 302 -36.40 18.50 7.61
CA ILE A 302 -35.45 17.94 8.58
C ILE A 302 -34.47 17.08 7.79
N LEU A 303 -33.36 17.68 7.43
CA LEU A 303 -32.16 16.96 6.99
C LEU A 303 -31.73 16.09 8.19
N ASP A 304 -32.16 14.85 8.20
CA ASP A 304 -31.63 13.86 9.13
C ASP A 304 -30.16 13.68 8.80
N SER A 305 -29.32 14.48 9.46
CA SER A 305 -27.89 14.29 9.40
C SER A 305 -27.58 12.91 9.97
N ASN A 306 -26.94 12.07 9.17
CA ASN A 306 -26.47 10.78 9.68
C ASN A 306 -25.30 11.05 10.64
N PRO A 307 -25.47 10.85 11.96
CA PRO A 307 -24.41 11.13 12.93
C PRO A 307 -23.19 10.22 12.78
N LEU A 308 -23.34 9.12 12.02
CA LEU A 308 -22.27 8.14 11.75
C LEU A 308 -21.54 8.40 10.42
N ALA A 309 -22.02 9.32 9.60
CA ALA A 309 -21.38 9.67 8.33
C ALA A 309 -20.49 10.91 8.51
N LEU A 310 -19.26 10.81 7.99
CA LEU A 310 -18.27 11.89 8.02
C LEU A 310 -17.88 12.25 6.59
N SER A 311 -17.78 13.55 6.32
CA SER A 311 -17.22 14.10 5.10
C SER A 311 -15.82 14.63 5.36
N MET A 312 -14.84 14.15 4.60
CA MET A 312 -13.45 14.57 4.67
C MET A 312 -13.09 15.37 3.42
N TYR A 313 -12.63 16.59 3.61
CA TYR A 313 -12.11 17.46 2.56
C TYR A 313 -10.60 17.49 2.62
N VAL A 314 -9.94 17.15 1.51
CA VAL A 314 -8.49 17.05 1.44
C VAL A 314 -7.92 17.96 0.36
N LEU A 315 -6.80 18.59 0.66
CA LEU A 315 -6.02 19.41 -0.25
C LEU A 315 -4.62 18.83 -0.41
N ALA A 316 -4.12 18.87 -1.61
CA ALA A 316 -2.74 18.50 -1.96
C ALA A 316 -1.99 19.70 -2.53
N TYR A 317 -0.69 19.56 -2.75
CA TYR A 317 0.11 20.57 -3.46
C TYR A 317 0.14 20.30 -4.97
N ASP A 318 0.10 21.38 -5.75
CA ASP A 318 0.42 21.36 -7.18
C ASP A 318 1.93 21.55 -7.42
N VAL A 319 2.35 21.56 -8.69
CA VAL A 319 3.73 21.81 -9.11
C VAL A 319 4.30 23.18 -8.64
N ASN A 320 3.43 24.17 -8.42
CA ASN A 320 3.81 25.52 -7.99
C ASN A 320 3.72 25.71 -6.46
N LYS A 321 3.57 24.63 -5.70
CA LYS A 321 3.36 24.64 -4.24
C LYS A 321 2.05 25.30 -3.80
N ASN A 322 1.08 25.48 -4.69
CA ASN A 322 -0.23 25.96 -4.32
C ASN A 322 -1.12 24.81 -3.83
N LEU A 323 -2.01 25.10 -2.92
CA LEU A 323 -3.01 24.14 -2.47
C LEU A 323 -4.06 23.93 -3.56
N THR A 324 -4.29 22.70 -3.94
CA THR A 324 -5.31 22.29 -4.90
C THR A 324 -6.13 21.14 -4.35
N LEU A 325 -7.30 20.91 -4.94
CA LEU A 325 -8.10 19.73 -4.59
C LEU A 325 -7.30 18.46 -4.91
N ALA A 326 -7.29 17.53 -3.98
CA ALA A 326 -6.72 16.23 -4.21
C ALA A 326 -7.46 15.54 -5.35
N THR A 327 -6.72 14.90 -6.25
CA THR A 327 -7.33 14.09 -7.29
C THR A 327 -7.90 12.81 -6.69
N SER A 328 -8.88 12.19 -7.36
CA SER A 328 -9.49 10.92 -6.92
C SER A 328 -8.51 9.75 -6.80
N ASN A 329 -7.22 10.00 -7.00
CA ASN A 329 -6.15 9.01 -6.91
C ASN A 329 -5.34 9.09 -5.61
N LEU A 330 -5.66 10.09 -4.78
CA LEU A 330 -5.12 10.20 -3.41
C LEU A 330 -6.04 9.55 -2.39
#